data_f2135b7602bc70159a990f57b937c82b
#
_entry.id   f2135b7602bc70159a990f57b937c82b
#
_cell.length_a   1.000
_cell.length_b   1.000
_cell.length_c   1.000
_cell.angle_alpha   90.00
_cell.angle_beta   90.00
_cell.angle_gamma   90.00
#
_symmetry.space_group_name_H-M   'P 1'
#
loop_
_entity.id
_entity.type
_entity.pdbx_description
1 polymer ?
#
loop_
_entity_poly.entity_id
_entity_poly.type
_entity_poly.pdbx_seq_one_letter_code
_entity_poly.pdbx_strand_id
1 'polypeptide(L)'
;MDEKPVQLLTDARDGFTSNSTGVRYEDNEYVRNGTCSIFLFTEPLAGWREAVAKRQRTRTDWAERIKWLLDERYPDVEQVVLVCDNLNTHNIASLYEAFEPAEALRLAKRLEIHHTPKHGSWLDIAEIELSALGNQCLAKRRINSVEKLNEELSSWHTERNDGQKSVNWQFKTADARTKLKHLYPILNF
;
A
#
# COMPACT_ATOMS: atom_id res chain seq x y z
N MET A 1 -3.12 5.47 -2.97
CA MET A 1 -2.60 4.08 -2.84
C MET A 1 -1.09 4.09 -2.94
N ASP A 2 -0.44 3.13 -2.34
CA ASP A 2 1.01 3.01 -2.38
C ASP A 2 1.44 1.55 -2.21
N GLU A 3 2.71 1.24 -2.47
CA GLU A 3 3.27 -0.11 -2.44
C GLU A 3 4.49 -0.18 -1.52
N LYS A 4 4.61 -1.31 -0.81
CA LYS A 4 5.76 -1.57 0.06
C LYS A 4 6.40 -2.93 -0.25
N PRO A 5 7.68 -2.96 -0.67
CA PRO A 5 8.41 -4.21 -0.78
C PRO A 5 8.68 -4.80 0.61
N VAL A 6 8.52 -6.11 0.73
CA VAL A 6 8.76 -6.87 1.97
C VAL A 6 9.60 -8.09 1.66
N GLN A 7 10.58 -8.37 2.51
CA GLN A 7 11.35 -9.61 2.47
C GLN A 7 10.69 -10.69 3.31
N LEU A 8 10.47 -11.85 2.72
CA LEU A 8 9.95 -13.02 3.40
C LEU A 8 11.10 -13.73 4.11
N LEU A 9 10.92 -14.02 5.40
CA LEU A 9 11.94 -14.57 6.27
C LEU A 9 11.40 -15.77 7.04
N THR A 10 12.25 -16.80 7.21
CA THR A 10 12.01 -17.93 8.11
C THR A 10 13.12 -17.99 9.14
N ASP A 11 12.82 -18.43 10.35
CA ASP A 11 13.85 -18.74 11.35
C ASP A 11 14.75 -19.86 10.84
N ALA A 12 16.07 -19.70 10.98
CA ALA A 12 17.03 -20.76 10.60
C ALA A 12 16.92 -21.97 11.55
N ARG A 13 16.54 -21.72 12.79
CA ARG A 13 16.29 -22.74 13.84
C ARG A 13 15.05 -22.34 14.63
N ASP A 14 14.35 -23.33 15.14
CA ASP A 14 13.21 -23.09 16.02
C ASP A 14 13.66 -22.38 17.30
N GLY A 15 12.95 -21.29 17.62
CA GLY A 15 13.13 -20.61 18.90
C GLY A 15 12.68 -21.50 20.06
N PHE A 16 13.23 -21.28 21.25
CA PHE A 16 12.81 -22.00 22.44
C PHE A 16 12.47 -21.04 23.58
N THR A 17 11.56 -21.46 24.44
CA THR A 17 11.23 -20.73 25.66
C THR A 17 11.98 -21.33 26.82
N SER A 18 12.74 -20.53 27.59
CA SER A 18 13.42 -20.98 28.80
C SER A 18 12.40 -21.35 29.87
N ASN A 19 12.47 -22.57 30.35
CA ASN A 19 11.58 -23.05 31.42
C ASN A 19 11.82 -22.33 32.77
N SER A 20 13.04 -21.77 32.97
CA SER A 20 13.38 -21.10 34.22
C SER A 20 13.00 -19.63 34.27
N THR A 21 12.97 -18.93 33.12
CA THR A 21 12.73 -17.50 33.05
C THR A 21 11.46 -17.12 32.30
N GLY A 22 10.84 -18.06 31.56
CA GLY A 22 9.71 -17.80 30.66
C GLY A 22 10.07 -16.93 29.45
N VAL A 23 11.35 -16.59 29.27
CA VAL A 23 11.82 -15.77 28.15
C VAL A 23 11.93 -16.62 26.91
N ARG A 24 11.36 -16.12 25.80
CA ARG A 24 11.51 -16.73 24.47
C ARG A 24 12.82 -16.26 23.84
N TYR A 25 13.61 -17.21 23.39
CA TYR A 25 14.84 -16.99 22.64
C TYR A 25 14.58 -17.31 21.18
N GLU A 26 14.95 -16.39 20.29
CA GLU A 26 14.88 -16.55 18.85
C GLU A 26 16.30 -16.54 18.27
N ASP A 27 16.53 -17.33 17.23
CA ASP A 27 17.82 -17.34 16.55
C ASP A 27 18.06 -15.99 15.85
N ASN A 28 19.30 -15.51 15.87
CA ASN A 28 19.70 -14.34 15.09
C ASN A 28 19.78 -14.66 13.58
N GLU A 29 19.98 -15.92 13.22
CA GLU A 29 20.04 -16.36 11.84
C GLU A 29 18.64 -16.51 11.25
N TYR A 30 18.51 -16.21 9.97
CA TYR A 30 17.27 -16.36 9.22
C TYR A 30 17.53 -16.80 7.79
N VAL A 31 16.56 -17.46 7.19
CA VAL A 31 16.54 -17.85 5.79
C VAL A 31 15.67 -16.88 5.01
N ARG A 32 16.18 -16.42 3.87
CA ARG A 32 15.43 -15.54 2.96
C ARG A 32 14.60 -16.38 2.00
N ASN A 33 13.28 -16.17 2.03
CA ASN A 33 12.31 -16.88 1.19
C ASN A 33 11.84 -16.05 -0.02
N GLY A 34 12.64 -15.05 -0.43
CA GLY A 34 12.31 -14.14 -1.51
C GLY A 34 11.69 -12.84 -1.02
N THR A 35 11.17 -12.09 -1.97
CA THR A 35 10.51 -10.79 -1.73
C THR A 35 9.09 -10.82 -2.28
N CYS A 36 8.23 -9.98 -1.73
CA CYS A 36 6.90 -9.67 -2.24
C CYS A 36 6.63 -8.17 -2.13
N SER A 37 5.50 -7.71 -2.64
CA SER A 37 5.08 -6.32 -2.49
C SER A 37 3.67 -6.26 -1.90
N ILE A 38 3.48 -5.41 -0.91
CA ILE A 38 2.17 -5.08 -0.35
C ILE A 38 1.61 -3.92 -1.16
N PHE A 39 0.40 -4.08 -1.67
CA PHE A 39 -0.43 -3.02 -2.26
C PHE A 39 -1.38 -2.54 -1.19
N LEU A 40 -1.38 -1.24 -0.91
CA LEU A 40 -2.24 -0.64 0.10
C LEU A 40 -3.12 0.45 -0.51
N PHE A 41 -4.43 0.27 -0.39
CA PHE A 41 -5.42 1.32 -0.61
C PHE A 41 -5.88 1.89 0.71
N THR A 42 -6.17 3.18 0.75
CA THR A 42 -6.79 3.83 1.90
C THR A 42 -7.75 4.92 1.46
N GLU A 43 -8.87 5.01 2.18
CA GLU A 43 -9.81 6.13 2.14
C GLU A 43 -9.67 6.88 3.48
N PRO A 44 -8.81 7.90 3.54
CA PRO A 44 -8.36 8.48 4.81
C PRO A 44 -9.48 9.05 5.67
N LEU A 45 -10.47 9.70 5.04
CA LEU A 45 -11.58 10.34 5.75
C LEU A 45 -12.59 9.33 6.28
N ALA A 46 -12.87 8.27 5.52
CA ALA A 46 -13.75 7.19 5.95
C ALA A 46 -13.06 6.25 6.96
N GLY A 47 -11.75 6.36 7.13
CA GLY A 47 -11.01 5.46 8.00
C GLY A 47 -10.96 4.02 7.48
N TRP A 48 -11.06 3.84 6.16
CA TRP A 48 -10.95 2.53 5.52
C TRP A 48 -9.58 2.32 4.87
N ARG A 49 -9.12 1.09 4.92
CA ARG A 49 -7.91 0.62 4.21
C ARG A 49 -8.03 -0.85 3.86
N GLU A 50 -7.25 -1.24 2.86
CA GLU A 50 -7.06 -2.62 2.46
C GLU A 50 -5.61 -2.82 2.03
N ALA A 51 -4.98 -3.89 2.51
CA ALA A 51 -3.61 -4.25 2.20
C ALA A 51 -3.57 -5.70 1.75
N VAL A 52 -2.93 -5.94 0.60
CA VAL A 52 -2.75 -7.29 0.02
C VAL A 52 -1.32 -7.42 -0.49
N ALA A 53 -0.68 -8.54 -0.15
CA ALA A 53 0.63 -8.89 -0.68
C ALA A 53 0.51 -9.71 -1.97
N LYS A 54 1.31 -9.36 -2.97
CA LYS A 54 1.52 -10.11 -4.21
C LYS A 54 3.01 -10.42 -4.39
N ARG A 55 3.31 -11.49 -5.11
CA ARG A 55 4.70 -11.92 -5.34
C ARG A 55 5.51 -10.87 -6.12
N GLN A 56 4.84 -10.12 -6.97
CA GLN A 56 5.44 -9.09 -7.81
C GLN A 56 4.63 -7.79 -7.72
N ARG A 57 5.16 -6.73 -8.33
CA ARG A 57 4.47 -5.45 -8.54
C ARG A 57 4.58 -5.05 -10.01
N THR A 58 4.04 -5.88 -10.86
CA THR A 58 3.97 -5.63 -12.29
C THR A 58 2.80 -4.70 -12.62
N ARG A 59 2.73 -4.27 -13.88
CA ARG A 59 1.56 -3.54 -14.40
C ARG A 59 0.29 -4.36 -14.29
N THR A 60 0.39 -5.66 -14.53
CA THR A 60 -0.74 -6.59 -14.39
C THR A 60 -1.19 -6.69 -12.94
N ASP A 61 -0.25 -6.82 -11.98
CA ASP A 61 -0.60 -6.86 -10.55
C ASP A 61 -1.33 -5.59 -10.10
N TRP A 62 -0.85 -4.43 -10.55
CA TRP A 62 -1.51 -3.15 -10.27
C TRP A 62 -2.90 -3.10 -10.91
N ALA A 63 -3.02 -3.45 -12.19
CA ALA A 63 -4.28 -3.43 -12.91
C ALA A 63 -5.35 -4.34 -12.28
N GLU A 64 -4.97 -5.53 -11.83
CA GLU A 64 -5.86 -6.44 -11.08
C GLU A 64 -6.34 -5.82 -9.77
N ARG A 65 -5.47 -5.09 -9.05
CA ARG A 65 -5.86 -4.39 -7.84
C ARG A 65 -6.81 -3.23 -8.13
N ILE A 66 -6.62 -2.51 -9.23
CA ILE A 66 -7.56 -1.47 -9.70
C ILE A 66 -8.90 -2.09 -10.07
N LYS A 67 -8.90 -3.21 -10.80
CA LYS A 67 -10.15 -3.91 -11.13
C LYS A 67 -10.92 -4.31 -9.85
N TRP A 68 -10.25 -4.91 -8.90
CA TRP A 68 -10.84 -5.24 -7.61
C TRP A 68 -11.41 -4.00 -6.90
N LEU A 69 -10.66 -2.90 -6.87
CA LEU A 69 -11.11 -1.66 -6.24
C LEU A 69 -12.41 -1.14 -6.85
N LEU A 70 -12.50 -1.16 -8.19
CA LEU A 70 -13.65 -0.64 -8.92
C LEU A 70 -14.85 -1.58 -8.90
N ASP A 71 -14.64 -2.89 -9.00
CA ASP A 71 -15.71 -3.87 -9.18
C ASP A 71 -16.22 -4.45 -7.86
N GLU A 72 -15.34 -4.61 -6.86
CA GLU A 72 -15.70 -5.26 -5.59
C GLU A 72 -15.89 -4.23 -4.47
N ARG A 73 -14.98 -3.24 -4.38
CA ARG A 73 -15.07 -2.25 -3.29
C ARG A 73 -16.05 -1.12 -3.60
N TYR A 74 -16.06 -0.63 -4.83
CA TYR A 74 -16.89 0.48 -5.27
C TYR A 74 -17.73 0.15 -6.51
N PRO A 75 -18.55 -0.93 -6.50
CA PRO A 75 -19.28 -1.40 -7.70
C PRO A 75 -20.25 -0.34 -8.25
N ASP A 76 -20.90 0.39 -7.37
CA ASP A 76 -21.97 1.34 -7.72
C ASP A 76 -21.47 2.78 -7.90
N VAL A 77 -20.16 3.03 -7.70
CA VAL A 77 -19.58 4.37 -7.84
C VAL A 77 -19.23 4.64 -9.31
N GLU A 78 -19.71 5.74 -9.83
CA GLU A 78 -19.49 6.12 -11.24
C GLU A 78 -18.00 6.38 -11.51
N GLN A 79 -17.32 7.09 -10.61
CA GLN A 79 -15.91 7.44 -10.76
C GLN A 79 -15.16 7.36 -9.42
N VAL A 80 -13.98 6.76 -9.44
CA VAL A 80 -13.05 6.70 -8.30
C VAL A 80 -11.85 7.59 -8.58
N VAL A 81 -11.58 8.55 -7.69
CA VAL A 81 -10.38 9.37 -7.72
C VAL A 81 -9.26 8.65 -6.96
N LEU A 82 -8.21 8.28 -7.66
CA LEU A 82 -7.06 7.58 -7.11
C LEU A 82 -5.85 8.51 -7.01
N VAL A 83 -5.33 8.71 -5.81
CA VAL A 83 -4.04 9.37 -5.58
C VAL A 83 -2.97 8.31 -5.38
N CYS A 84 -1.87 8.38 -6.12
CA CYS A 84 -0.73 7.47 -6.03
C CYS A 84 0.59 8.17 -6.43
N ASP A 85 1.71 7.51 -6.23
CA ASP A 85 2.98 8.00 -6.74
C ASP A 85 3.06 7.84 -8.28
N ASN A 86 4.05 8.50 -8.90
CA ASN A 86 4.24 8.46 -10.34
C ASN A 86 5.13 7.28 -10.77
N LEU A 87 4.85 6.08 -10.26
CA LEU A 87 5.50 4.87 -10.72
C LEU A 87 5.00 4.49 -12.12
N ASN A 88 5.88 3.93 -12.95
CA ASN A 88 5.56 3.58 -14.34
C ASN A 88 4.47 2.49 -14.50
N THR A 89 4.13 1.78 -13.43
CA THR A 89 3.03 0.84 -13.35
C THR A 89 1.68 1.52 -13.09
N HIS A 90 1.68 2.73 -12.51
CA HIS A 90 0.49 3.45 -12.05
C HIS A 90 -0.10 4.33 -13.16
N ASN A 91 -0.55 3.72 -14.23
CA ASN A 91 -1.16 4.47 -15.34
C ASN A 91 -2.21 3.63 -16.09
N ILE A 92 -3.04 4.30 -16.87
CA ILE A 92 -4.13 3.68 -17.63
C ILE A 92 -3.61 2.62 -18.64
N ALA A 93 -2.40 2.78 -19.19
CA ALA A 93 -1.85 1.80 -20.13
C ALA A 93 -1.66 0.42 -19.47
N SER A 94 -1.47 0.36 -18.15
CA SER A 94 -1.37 -0.91 -17.42
C SER A 94 -2.67 -1.72 -17.45
N LEU A 95 -3.83 -1.07 -17.54
CA LEU A 95 -5.12 -1.75 -17.73
C LEU A 95 -5.20 -2.44 -19.10
N TYR A 96 -4.71 -1.77 -20.14
CA TYR A 96 -4.69 -2.35 -21.51
C TYR A 96 -3.64 -3.43 -21.69
N GLU A 97 -2.62 -3.48 -20.83
CA GLU A 97 -1.65 -4.58 -20.82
C GLU A 97 -2.22 -5.84 -20.13
N ALA A 98 -3.10 -5.63 -19.13
CA ALA A 98 -3.64 -6.71 -18.30
C ALA A 98 -4.98 -7.28 -18.80
N PHE A 99 -5.80 -6.47 -19.47
CA PHE A 99 -7.17 -6.81 -19.83
C PHE A 99 -7.44 -6.57 -21.31
N GLU A 100 -8.46 -7.27 -21.84
CA GLU A 100 -8.98 -7.00 -23.18
C GLU A 100 -9.44 -5.54 -23.32
N PRO A 101 -9.34 -4.93 -24.52
CA PRO A 101 -9.57 -3.50 -24.72
C PRO A 101 -10.92 -2.98 -24.21
N ALA A 102 -11.98 -3.75 -24.34
CA ALA A 102 -13.31 -3.36 -23.87
C ALA A 102 -13.36 -3.24 -22.35
N GLU A 103 -12.76 -4.20 -21.63
CA GLU A 103 -12.68 -4.21 -20.18
C GLU A 103 -11.73 -3.11 -19.67
N ALA A 104 -10.57 -2.95 -20.30
CA ALA A 104 -9.63 -1.89 -19.95
C ALA A 104 -10.28 -0.50 -20.09
N LEU A 105 -11.04 -0.27 -21.17
CA LEU A 105 -11.76 0.98 -21.39
C LEU A 105 -12.86 1.19 -20.33
N ARG A 106 -13.60 0.14 -19.98
CA ARG A 106 -14.62 0.20 -18.91
C ARG A 106 -14.02 0.66 -17.58
N LEU A 107 -12.91 0.06 -17.17
CA LEU A 107 -12.19 0.40 -15.95
C LEU A 107 -11.60 1.81 -16.03
N ALA A 108 -10.96 2.16 -17.15
CA ALA A 108 -10.34 3.47 -17.37
C ALA A 108 -11.35 4.63 -17.27
N LYS A 109 -12.59 4.44 -17.75
CA LYS A 109 -13.65 5.46 -17.64
C LYS A 109 -14.09 5.73 -16.20
N ARG A 110 -13.91 4.76 -15.31
CA ARG A 110 -14.28 4.86 -13.90
C ARG A 110 -13.12 5.32 -12.99
N LEU A 111 -11.92 5.50 -13.54
CA LEU A 111 -10.71 5.81 -12.78
C LEU A 111 -10.16 7.18 -13.17
N GLU A 112 -10.04 8.08 -12.21
CA GLU A 112 -9.33 9.34 -12.32
C GLU A 112 -8.04 9.27 -11.47
N ILE A 113 -6.87 9.34 -12.12
CA ILE A 113 -5.58 9.20 -11.44
C ILE A 113 -4.93 10.56 -11.23
N HIS A 114 -4.55 10.84 -9.98
CA HIS A 114 -3.74 11.99 -9.60
C HIS A 114 -2.40 11.50 -9.05
N HIS A 115 -1.33 11.86 -9.73
CA HIS A 115 0.02 11.51 -9.26
C HIS A 115 0.56 12.57 -8.30
N THR A 116 1.23 12.11 -7.24
CA THR A 116 1.97 13.00 -6.35
C THR A 116 3.12 13.67 -7.11
N PRO A 117 3.49 14.91 -6.75
CA PRO A 117 4.61 15.59 -7.39
C PRO A 117 5.91 14.83 -7.23
N LYS A 118 6.81 14.96 -8.20
CA LYS A 118 8.19 14.46 -8.05
C LYS A 118 8.82 15.04 -6.78
N HIS A 119 9.40 14.18 -5.94
CA HIS A 119 9.90 14.51 -4.60
C HIS A 119 8.83 14.96 -3.59
N GLY A 120 7.56 14.66 -3.87
CA GLY A 120 6.43 14.96 -3.01
C GLY A 120 5.64 13.72 -2.58
N SER A 121 6.25 12.53 -2.59
CA SER A 121 5.60 11.26 -2.21
C SER A 121 5.03 11.30 -0.79
N TRP A 122 5.66 12.06 0.12
CA TRP A 122 5.15 12.30 1.47
C TRP A 122 3.75 12.97 1.52
N LEU A 123 3.23 13.46 0.40
CA LEU A 123 1.84 13.89 0.25
C LEU A 123 0.89 12.70 0.04
N ASP A 124 1.40 11.53 -0.28
CA ASP A 124 0.58 10.32 -0.34
C ASP A 124 0.26 9.83 1.08
N ILE A 125 -0.98 10.01 1.47
CA ILE A 125 -1.45 9.59 2.80
C ILE A 125 -1.28 8.06 2.99
N ALA A 126 -1.24 7.28 1.93
CA ALA A 126 -0.98 5.85 1.99
C ALA A 126 0.39 5.52 2.63
N GLU A 127 1.40 6.40 2.52
CA GLU A 127 2.69 6.23 3.23
C GLU A 127 2.51 6.19 4.76
N ILE A 128 1.56 6.96 5.30
CA ILE A 128 1.25 6.95 6.75
C ILE A 128 0.70 5.58 7.15
N GLU A 129 -0.22 5.05 6.36
CA GLU A 129 -0.80 3.72 6.63
C GLU A 129 0.24 2.60 6.43
N LEU A 130 1.13 2.70 5.45
CA LEU A 130 2.27 1.77 5.30
C LEU A 130 3.24 1.84 6.46
N SER A 131 3.45 3.02 7.05
CA SER A 131 4.26 3.18 8.26
C SER A 131 3.57 2.54 9.47
N ALA A 132 2.26 2.76 9.63
CA ALA A 132 1.47 2.12 10.69
C ALA A 132 1.47 0.59 10.55
N LEU A 133 1.27 0.06 9.33
CA LEU A 133 1.39 -1.35 9.01
C LEU A 133 2.76 -1.90 9.39
N GLY A 134 3.83 -1.20 8.99
CA GLY A 134 5.20 -1.58 9.31
C GLY A 134 5.43 -1.74 10.81
N ASN A 135 4.91 -0.83 11.62
CA ASN A 135 5.11 -0.83 13.07
C ASN A 135 4.17 -1.79 13.81
N GLN A 136 2.93 -1.93 13.37
CA GLN A 136 1.89 -2.67 14.10
C GLN A 136 1.79 -4.14 13.68
N CYS A 137 2.02 -4.44 12.39
CA CYS A 137 1.84 -5.76 11.83
C CYS A 137 3.18 -6.45 11.51
N LEU A 138 4.15 -5.74 10.94
CA LEU A 138 5.36 -6.34 10.40
C LEU A 138 6.57 -6.26 11.33
N ALA A 139 6.60 -5.29 12.26
CA ALA A 139 7.77 -5.02 13.09
C ALA A 139 8.20 -6.24 13.92
N LYS A 140 9.50 -6.57 13.85
CA LYS A 140 10.13 -7.69 14.57
C LYS A 140 9.53 -9.07 14.27
N ARG A 141 8.82 -9.23 13.14
CA ARG A 141 8.23 -10.50 12.74
C ARG A 141 8.93 -11.06 11.52
N ARG A 142 9.10 -12.37 11.51
CA ARG A 142 9.57 -13.14 10.36
C ARG A 142 8.37 -13.84 9.76
N ILE A 143 7.97 -13.40 8.57
CA ILE A 143 6.83 -13.96 7.84
C ILE A 143 7.39 -14.66 6.62
N ASN A 144 7.12 -15.95 6.49
CA ASN A 144 7.82 -16.84 5.58
C ASN A 144 7.18 -17.01 4.22
N SER A 145 5.92 -16.60 4.06
CA SER A 145 5.20 -16.75 2.78
C SER A 145 4.24 -15.58 2.52
N VAL A 146 3.83 -15.41 1.26
CA VAL A 146 2.83 -14.42 0.84
C VAL A 146 1.46 -14.74 1.43
N GLU A 147 1.14 -16.02 1.50
CA GLU A 147 -0.12 -16.51 2.06
C GLU A 147 -0.25 -16.13 3.53
N LYS A 148 0.80 -16.41 4.32
CA LYS A 148 0.83 -16.04 5.75
C LYS A 148 0.83 -14.53 5.94
N LEU A 149 1.54 -13.80 5.09
CA LEU A 149 1.50 -12.34 5.11
C LEU A 149 0.08 -11.81 4.85
N ASN A 150 -0.65 -12.37 3.90
CA ASN A 150 -2.02 -11.95 3.59
C ASN A 150 -2.99 -12.23 4.74
N GLU A 151 -2.84 -13.32 5.50
CA GLU A 151 -3.61 -13.57 6.72
C GLU A 151 -3.40 -12.45 7.76
N GLU A 152 -2.14 -12.06 7.97
CA GLU A 152 -1.78 -10.99 8.91
C GLU A 152 -2.26 -9.62 8.45
N LEU A 153 -2.14 -9.32 7.16
CA LEU A 153 -2.63 -8.08 6.56
C LEU A 153 -4.16 -7.98 6.68
N SER A 154 -4.86 -9.09 6.42
CA SER A 154 -6.32 -9.16 6.54
C SER A 154 -6.76 -8.88 7.98
N SER A 155 -6.14 -9.52 8.96
CA SER A 155 -6.43 -9.28 10.38
C SER A 155 -6.17 -7.83 10.77
N TRP A 156 -5.03 -7.26 10.34
CA TRP A 156 -4.63 -5.89 10.65
C TRP A 156 -5.60 -4.86 10.06
N HIS A 157 -5.95 -4.97 8.77
CA HIS A 157 -6.82 -3.97 8.15
C HIS A 157 -8.27 -4.11 8.63
N THR A 158 -8.75 -5.32 8.94
CA THR A 158 -10.08 -5.54 9.50
C THR A 158 -10.20 -4.85 10.87
N GLU A 159 -9.27 -5.09 11.80
CA GLU A 159 -9.28 -4.45 13.12
C GLU A 159 -9.27 -2.91 13.03
N ARG A 160 -8.46 -2.38 12.11
CA ARG A 160 -8.38 -0.92 11.92
C ARG A 160 -9.63 -0.32 11.27
N ASN A 161 -10.26 -1.05 10.36
CA ASN A 161 -11.50 -0.64 9.70
C ASN A 161 -12.68 -0.66 10.69
N ASP A 162 -12.75 -1.69 11.54
CA ASP A 162 -13.76 -1.77 12.60
C ASP A 162 -13.63 -0.60 13.59
N GLY A 163 -12.40 -0.19 13.88
CA GLY A 163 -12.11 0.98 14.71
C GLY A 163 -12.28 2.32 13.99
N GLN A 164 -12.61 2.35 12.71
CA GLN A 164 -12.76 3.55 11.85
C GLN A 164 -11.65 4.59 12.08
N LYS A 165 -10.39 4.14 12.12
CA LYS A 165 -9.23 5.01 12.41
C LYS A 165 -8.92 5.89 11.20
N SER A 166 -9.62 7.02 11.11
CA SER A 166 -9.42 8.02 10.07
C SER A 166 -8.11 8.81 10.28
N VAL A 167 -7.62 9.42 9.20
CA VAL A 167 -6.47 10.32 9.24
C VAL A 167 -6.95 11.76 9.36
N ASN A 168 -6.54 12.45 10.42
CA ASN A 168 -6.77 13.86 10.57
C ASN A 168 -5.66 14.66 9.85
N TRP A 169 -5.86 14.90 8.56
CA TRP A 169 -4.88 15.58 7.71
C TRP A 169 -4.91 17.09 7.94
N GLN A 170 -3.87 17.62 8.60
CA GLN A 170 -3.77 19.04 8.93
C GLN A 170 -3.03 19.87 7.86
N PHE A 171 -2.36 19.24 6.91
CA PHE A 171 -1.58 19.92 5.89
C PHE A 171 -2.48 20.53 4.80
N LYS A 172 -2.40 21.86 4.64
CA LYS A 172 -3.25 22.63 3.73
C LYS A 172 -2.48 23.05 2.47
N THR A 173 -3.20 23.48 1.44
CA THR A 173 -2.61 23.98 0.18
C THR A 173 -1.61 25.13 0.42
N ALA A 174 -1.86 26.00 1.41
CA ALA A 174 -0.92 27.07 1.78
C ALA A 174 0.41 26.52 2.32
N ASP A 175 0.33 25.46 3.13
CA ASP A 175 1.52 24.78 3.66
C ASP A 175 2.31 24.11 2.53
N ALA A 176 1.58 23.48 1.58
CA ALA A 176 2.16 22.89 0.38
C ALA A 176 2.92 23.93 -0.45
N ARG A 177 2.31 25.08 -0.72
CA ARG A 177 2.94 26.17 -1.48
C ARG A 177 4.21 26.68 -0.82
N THR A 178 4.24 26.76 0.50
CA THR A 178 5.42 27.16 1.27
C THR A 178 6.50 26.08 1.23
N LYS A 179 6.15 24.84 1.53
CA LYS A 179 7.10 23.74 1.65
C LYS A 179 7.66 23.27 0.31
N LEU A 180 6.85 23.33 -0.75
CA LEU A 180 7.20 22.95 -2.11
C LEU A 180 7.60 24.14 -2.99
N LYS A 181 7.91 25.30 -2.40
CA LYS A 181 8.22 26.53 -3.14
C LYS A 181 9.28 26.33 -4.23
N HIS A 182 10.25 25.45 -3.99
CA HIS A 182 11.32 25.14 -4.95
C HIS A 182 10.85 24.35 -6.19
N LEU A 183 9.65 23.77 -6.17
CA LEU A 183 9.05 23.04 -7.29
C LEU A 183 8.19 23.94 -8.20
N TYR A 184 7.86 25.14 -7.72
CA TYR A 184 7.07 26.09 -8.53
C TYR A 184 8.01 26.95 -9.38
N PRO A 185 7.66 27.21 -10.64
CA PRO A 185 8.43 28.12 -11.49
C PRO A 185 8.44 29.52 -10.88
N ILE A 186 9.61 30.15 -10.86
CA ILE A 186 9.74 31.58 -10.52
C ILE A 186 9.27 32.35 -11.75
N LEU A 187 8.08 32.90 -11.68
CA LEU A 187 7.59 33.83 -12.70
C LEU A 187 8.25 35.18 -12.43
N ASN A 188 9.32 35.50 -13.18
CA ASN A 188 9.85 36.84 -13.24
C ASN A 188 8.94 37.67 -14.17
N PHE A 189 8.13 38.53 -13.56
CA PHE A 189 7.38 39.57 -14.29
C PHE A 189 8.24 40.79 -14.48
#